data_41b61f24c305e2d0a3d7264d404824e2
#
_entry.id   41b61f24c305e2d0a3d7264d404824e2
#
_cell.length_a   1.000
_cell.length_b   1.000
_cell.length_c   1.000
_cell.angle_alpha   90.00
_cell.angle_beta   90.00
_cell.angle_gamma   90.00
#
_symmetry.space_group_name_H-M   'P 1'
#
loop_
_entity.id
_entity.type
_entity.pdbx_description
1 polymer ?
#
loop_
_entity_poly.entity_id
_entity_poly.type
_entity_poly.pdbx_seq_one_letter_code
_entity_poly.pdbx_strand_id
1 'polypeptide(L)'
;RRRLAQSIAVALALPSAAPVLAQFRVEVSGVGLRQMPIALPPFRGEDGAPQKPAAIVQADLERSGLFRAVNASGQAPDETTAPDMAVWRERGADSLAAGSVQRQGDGRWQVRFRLWDVVQGQDLGGRGYTVPQSDLRLASHKVADYIYEKLTGEKGVFSTRLAYVTKAGSRYTLWVADSDGENAQAALSSPEPIISPSWSPDGRQLAYVSF
;
A
#
# COMPACT_ATOMS: atom_id res chain seq x y z
N ARG A 1 -88.53 -33.64 -4.15
CA ARG A 1 -87.70 -32.46 -3.69
C ARG A 1 -86.24 -32.85 -3.71
N ARG A 2 -85.54 -32.48 -4.80
CA ARG A 2 -84.09 -32.71 -4.99
C ARG A 2 -83.35 -31.52 -4.44
N ARG A 3 -82.45 -31.74 -3.51
CA ARG A 3 -81.47 -30.72 -3.07
C ARG A 3 -80.17 -30.97 -3.83
N LEU A 4 -79.77 -30.03 -4.66
CA LEU A 4 -78.47 -29.97 -5.28
C LEU A 4 -77.42 -29.56 -4.25
N ALA A 5 -76.40 -30.37 -4.03
CA ALA A 5 -75.22 -30.02 -3.28
C ALA A 5 -74.22 -29.40 -4.23
N GLN A 6 -73.86 -28.12 -4.01
CA GLN A 6 -72.77 -27.45 -4.73
C GLN A 6 -71.47 -27.74 -3.99
N SER A 7 -70.59 -28.44 -4.63
CA SER A 7 -69.20 -28.62 -4.13
C SER A 7 -68.33 -27.45 -4.58
N ILE A 8 -67.83 -26.67 -3.61
CA ILE A 8 -66.88 -25.57 -3.84
C ILE A 8 -65.49 -26.23 -3.80
N ALA A 9 -64.77 -26.26 -4.95
CA ALA A 9 -63.36 -26.65 -5.02
C ALA A 9 -62.51 -25.41 -4.70
N VAL A 10 -61.82 -25.44 -3.56
CA VAL A 10 -60.81 -24.42 -3.19
C VAL A 10 -59.49 -24.83 -3.81
N ALA A 11 -59.05 -24.13 -4.83
CA ALA A 11 -57.71 -24.27 -5.40
C ALA A 11 -56.67 -23.59 -4.51
N LEU A 12 -55.82 -24.37 -3.82
CA LEU A 12 -54.64 -23.84 -3.13
C LEU A 12 -53.58 -23.45 -4.19
N ALA A 13 -53.40 -22.16 -4.36
CA ALA A 13 -52.28 -21.60 -5.10
C ALA A 13 -51.01 -21.66 -4.22
N LEU A 14 -50.05 -22.54 -4.50
CA LEU A 14 -48.73 -22.57 -3.91
C LEU A 14 -47.90 -21.42 -4.52
N PRO A 15 -47.25 -20.56 -3.69
CA PRO A 15 -46.34 -19.56 -4.22
C PRO A 15 -45.10 -20.27 -4.77
N SER A 16 -44.82 -20.12 -6.06
CA SER A 16 -43.57 -20.54 -6.67
C SER A 16 -42.45 -19.61 -6.16
N ALA A 17 -41.55 -20.12 -5.31
CA ALA A 17 -40.35 -19.44 -4.93
C ALA A 17 -39.41 -19.37 -6.14
N ALA A 18 -39.27 -18.20 -6.75
CA ALA A 18 -38.25 -17.97 -7.76
C ALA A 18 -36.85 -17.99 -7.09
N PRO A 19 -35.84 -18.63 -7.71
CA PRO A 19 -34.50 -18.60 -7.17
C PRO A 19 -33.99 -17.15 -7.16
N VAL A 20 -33.71 -16.63 -5.98
CA VAL A 20 -32.99 -15.36 -5.80
C VAL A 20 -31.54 -15.61 -6.21
N LEU A 21 -31.17 -15.23 -7.42
CA LEU A 21 -29.77 -15.15 -7.81
C LEU A 21 -29.14 -14.03 -6.99
N ALA A 22 -28.37 -14.40 -5.99
CA ALA A 22 -27.54 -13.47 -5.25
C ALA A 22 -26.56 -12.82 -6.22
N GLN A 23 -26.85 -11.62 -6.69
CA GLN A 23 -25.88 -10.80 -7.42
C GLN A 23 -24.78 -10.39 -6.44
N PHE A 24 -23.56 -10.83 -6.72
CA PHE A 24 -22.38 -10.37 -6.01
C PHE A 24 -22.17 -8.89 -6.40
N ARG A 25 -22.62 -7.97 -5.55
CA ARG A 25 -22.40 -6.53 -5.74
C ARG A 25 -21.06 -6.20 -5.14
N VAL A 26 -20.06 -6.04 -5.97
CA VAL A 26 -18.79 -5.45 -5.54
C VAL A 26 -19.00 -3.94 -5.45
N GLU A 27 -19.17 -3.41 -4.26
CA GLU A 27 -19.07 -1.97 -4.04
C GLU A 27 -17.60 -1.60 -4.04
N VAL A 28 -17.16 -0.94 -5.10
CA VAL A 28 -15.86 -0.24 -5.11
C VAL A 28 -16.07 1.07 -4.36
N SER A 29 -15.99 1.03 -3.04
CA SER A 29 -15.97 2.22 -2.19
C SER A 29 -14.60 2.87 -2.28
N GLY A 30 -14.44 3.78 -3.21
CA GLY A 30 -13.19 4.54 -3.42
C GLY A 30 -13.40 5.83 -4.19
N VAL A 31 -14.54 5.97 -4.86
CA VAL A 31 -14.87 7.19 -5.59
C VAL A 31 -15.60 8.14 -4.64
N GLY A 32 -14.84 9.07 -4.01
CA GLY A 32 -15.40 10.11 -3.15
C GLY A 32 -14.81 10.22 -1.74
N LEU A 33 -13.88 9.35 -1.34
CA LEU A 33 -13.16 9.55 -0.08
C LEU A 33 -12.26 10.78 -0.20
N ARG A 34 -12.40 11.71 0.74
CA ARG A 34 -11.51 12.87 0.82
C ARG A 34 -10.10 12.36 1.17
N GLN A 35 -9.19 12.45 0.21
CA GLN A 35 -7.79 12.08 0.43
C GLN A 35 -7.18 12.93 1.55
N MET A 36 -6.36 12.30 2.39
CA MET A 36 -5.62 12.96 3.46
C MET A 36 -4.43 13.73 2.87
N PRO A 37 -4.36 15.06 3.02
CA PRO A 37 -3.23 15.83 2.51
C PRO A 37 -2.02 15.64 3.41
N ILE A 38 -0.91 15.17 2.81
CA ILE A 38 0.35 14.94 3.51
C ILE A 38 1.48 15.73 2.86
N ALA A 39 2.32 16.37 3.68
CA ALA A 39 3.56 16.98 3.26
C ALA A 39 4.73 15.99 3.45
N LEU A 40 5.48 15.77 2.39
CA LEU A 40 6.68 14.91 2.35
C LEU A 40 7.81 15.70 1.66
N PRO A 41 8.46 16.65 2.38
CA PRO A 41 9.63 17.31 1.84
C PRO A 41 10.75 16.30 1.60
N PRO A 42 11.68 16.57 0.67
CA PRO A 42 12.88 15.75 0.50
C PRO A 42 13.56 15.50 1.85
N PHE A 43 13.98 14.28 2.11
CA PHE A 43 14.68 13.97 3.35
C PHE A 43 16.07 14.58 3.33
N ARG A 44 16.51 15.14 4.43
CA ARG A 44 17.83 15.75 4.54
C ARG A 44 18.92 14.72 4.18
N GLY A 45 19.83 15.10 3.30
CA GLY A 45 20.94 14.23 2.86
C GLY A 45 20.56 13.20 1.78
N GLU A 46 19.29 13.11 1.34
CA GLU A 46 18.91 12.13 0.30
C GLU A 46 19.50 12.46 -1.08
N ASP A 47 19.99 13.67 -1.32
CA ASP A 47 20.65 14.02 -2.59
C ASP A 47 21.94 13.23 -2.81
N GLY A 48 22.63 12.87 -1.75
CA GLY A 48 23.81 12.01 -1.79
C GLY A 48 23.50 10.50 -1.76
N ALA A 49 22.24 10.12 -1.62
CA ALA A 49 21.84 8.72 -1.53
C ALA A 49 21.51 8.13 -2.91
N PRO A 50 21.73 6.81 -3.11
CA PRO A 50 21.43 6.13 -4.36
C PRO A 50 19.93 6.01 -4.65
N GLN A 51 19.08 6.27 -3.67
CA GLN A 51 17.62 6.27 -3.74
C GLN A 51 17.11 7.56 -3.10
N LYS A 52 15.89 7.97 -3.45
CA LYS A 52 15.19 9.12 -2.90
C LYS A 52 14.05 8.66 -1.97
N PRO A 53 14.31 8.41 -0.67
CA PRO A 53 13.31 7.84 0.24
C PRO A 53 12.02 8.65 0.30
N ALA A 54 12.08 9.98 0.36
CA ALA A 54 10.87 10.80 0.40
C ALA A 54 9.97 10.57 -0.82
N ALA A 55 10.54 10.49 -2.01
CA ALA A 55 9.79 10.26 -3.25
C ALA A 55 9.15 8.85 -3.29
N ILE A 56 9.86 7.83 -2.79
CA ILE A 56 9.33 6.45 -2.71
C ILE A 56 8.15 6.41 -1.74
N VAL A 57 8.31 6.98 -0.55
CA VAL A 57 7.24 7.08 0.47
C VAL A 57 6.02 7.80 -0.09
N GLN A 58 6.22 8.93 -0.76
CA GLN A 58 5.13 9.68 -1.37
C GLN A 58 4.38 8.85 -2.41
N ALA A 59 5.10 8.19 -3.32
CA ALA A 59 4.50 7.36 -4.37
C ALA A 59 3.69 6.19 -3.78
N ASP A 60 4.18 5.55 -2.71
CA ASP A 60 3.46 4.48 -2.02
C ASP A 60 2.14 4.99 -1.42
N LEU A 61 2.20 6.09 -0.68
CA LEU A 61 1.02 6.66 -0.03
C LEU A 61 -0.02 7.12 -1.06
N GLU A 62 0.41 7.79 -2.14
CA GLU A 62 -0.50 8.21 -3.22
C GLU A 62 -1.12 7.00 -3.95
N ARG A 63 -0.35 5.93 -4.16
CA ARG A 63 -0.85 4.69 -4.80
C ARG A 63 -1.92 4.00 -3.97
N SER A 64 -1.95 4.16 -2.65
CA SER A 64 -3.04 3.66 -1.81
C SER A 64 -4.39 4.32 -2.11
N GLY A 65 -4.40 5.48 -2.77
CA GLY A 65 -5.59 6.26 -3.05
C GLY A 65 -6.12 7.07 -1.86
N LEU A 66 -5.58 6.86 -0.65
CA LEU A 66 -6.04 7.54 0.57
C LEU A 66 -5.31 8.85 0.85
N PHE A 67 -4.15 9.06 0.21
CA PHE A 67 -3.32 10.24 0.44
C PHE A 67 -3.17 11.06 -0.84
N ARG A 68 -2.98 12.35 -0.63
CA ARG A 68 -2.54 13.26 -1.68
C ARG A 68 -1.36 14.09 -1.15
N ALA A 69 -0.28 14.13 -1.93
CA ALA A 69 0.83 15.01 -1.59
C ALA A 69 0.43 16.49 -1.72
N VAL A 70 0.93 17.30 -0.81
CA VAL A 70 0.87 18.75 -0.92
C VAL A 70 2.26 19.31 -1.21
N ASN A 71 2.32 20.53 -1.75
CA ASN A 71 3.59 21.16 -2.06
C ASN A 71 4.48 21.28 -0.82
N ALA A 72 5.57 20.54 -0.82
CA ALA A 72 6.56 20.48 0.25
C ALA A 72 7.93 21.07 -0.19
N SER A 73 7.95 21.93 -1.21
CA SER A 73 9.17 22.60 -1.68
C SER A 73 9.77 23.50 -0.59
N GLY A 74 11.09 23.64 -0.60
CA GLY A 74 11.84 24.44 0.34
C GLY A 74 12.78 23.61 1.23
N GLN A 75 13.24 24.21 2.32
CA GLN A 75 14.16 23.56 3.23
C GLN A 75 13.46 22.40 3.97
N ALA A 76 14.06 21.23 3.93
CA ALA A 76 13.58 20.06 4.66
C ALA A 76 13.63 20.31 6.18
N PRO A 77 12.52 20.11 6.93
CA PRO A 77 12.55 20.22 8.39
C PRO A 77 13.47 19.18 9.02
N ASP A 78 13.97 19.51 10.18
CA ASP A 78 14.70 18.54 11.00
C ASP A 78 13.71 17.57 11.66
N GLU A 79 13.94 16.26 11.51
CA GLU A 79 13.10 15.25 12.13
C GLU A 79 13.23 15.15 13.65
N THR A 80 14.22 15.84 14.23
CA THR A 80 14.46 15.87 15.69
C THR A 80 13.83 17.07 16.38
N THR A 81 13.38 18.06 15.61
CA THR A 81 12.83 19.33 16.13
C THR A 81 11.38 19.47 15.64
N ALA A 82 10.50 19.97 16.51
CA ALA A 82 9.14 20.26 16.12
C ALA A 82 9.11 21.34 15.03
N PRO A 83 8.49 21.07 13.86
CA PRO A 83 8.41 22.03 12.78
C PRO A 83 7.43 23.16 13.10
N ASP A 84 7.55 24.29 12.39
CA ASP A 84 6.52 25.32 12.44
C ASP A 84 5.23 24.81 11.73
N MET A 85 4.26 24.41 12.54
CA MET A 85 3.00 23.86 12.06
C MET A 85 2.17 24.87 11.26
N ALA A 86 2.33 26.19 11.50
CA ALA A 86 1.58 27.20 10.77
C ALA A 86 1.95 27.19 9.27
N VAL A 87 3.22 27.07 8.96
CA VAL A 87 3.72 26.97 7.59
C VAL A 87 3.09 25.80 6.82
N TRP A 88 2.93 24.65 7.48
CA TRP A 88 2.39 23.44 6.84
C TRP A 88 0.86 23.48 6.72
N ARG A 89 0.17 24.12 7.69
CA ARG A 89 -1.29 24.38 7.56
C ARG A 89 -1.58 25.32 6.41
N GLU A 90 -0.82 26.37 6.23
CA GLU A 90 -0.98 27.30 5.10
C GLU A 90 -0.78 26.60 3.75
N ARG A 91 0.07 25.59 3.68
CA ARG A 91 0.25 24.74 2.50
C ARG A 91 -0.86 23.70 2.31
N GLY A 92 -1.79 23.61 3.26
CA GLY A 92 -2.92 22.69 3.22
C GLY A 92 -2.56 21.24 3.56
N ALA A 93 -1.52 21.03 4.38
CA ALA A 93 -1.16 19.72 4.90
C ALA A 93 -1.93 19.42 6.19
N ASP A 94 -2.50 18.24 6.31
CA ASP A 94 -3.05 17.69 7.56
C ASP A 94 -1.96 16.93 8.34
N SER A 95 -0.99 16.38 7.64
CA SER A 95 0.14 15.64 8.22
C SER A 95 1.47 16.04 7.56
N LEU A 96 2.56 15.90 8.29
CA LEU A 96 3.92 16.14 7.82
C LEU A 96 4.82 14.98 8.23
N ALA A 97 5.55 14.42 7.28
CA ALA A 97 6.64 13.48 7.56
C ALA A 97 7.97 14.12 7.11
N ALA A 98 8.83 14.44 8.06
CA ALA A 98 10.18 14.90 7.78
C ALA A 98 11.20 13.82 8.14
N GLY A 99 12.33 13.79 7.43
CA GLY A 99 13.31 12.76 7.64
C GLY A 99 14.72 13.15 7.22
N SER A 100 15.63 12.21 7.46
CA SER A 100 17.03 12.30 7.03
C SER A 100 17.55 10.97 6.52
N VAL A 101 18.51 11.03 5.60
CA VAL A 101 19.22 9.89 5.05
C VAL A 101 20.71 10.16 5.20
N GLN A 102 21.41 9.23 5.84
CA GLN A 102 22.83 9.41 6.13
C GLN A 102 23.60 8.11 5.90
N ARG A 103 24.72 8.20 5.20
CA ARG A 103 25.68 7.08 5.09
C ARG A 103 26.47 6.99 6.39
N GLN A 104 26.53 5.78 6.94
CA GLN A 104 27.28 5.46 8.15
C GLN A 104 28.73 5.10 7.80
N GLY A 105 29.64 5.18 8.79
CA GLY A 105 31.05 4.85 8.60
C GLY A 105 31.32 3.40 8.19
N ASP A 106 30.39 2.48 8.45
CA ASP A 106 30.45 1.07 8.05
C ASP A 106 29.85 0.82 6.64
N GLY A 107 29.51 1.89 5.92
CA GLY A 107 28.96 1.82 4.57
C GLY A 107 27.45 1.58 4.49
N ARG A 108 26.77 1.32 5.60
CA ARG A 108 25.32 1.22 5.67
C ARG A 108 24.67 2.61 5.55
N TRP A 109 23.37 2.61 5.27
CA TRP A 109 22.57 3.81 5.21
C TRP A 109 21.57 3.83 6.37
N GLN A 110 21.46 4.97 7.03
CA GLN A 110 20.45 5.22 8.04
C GLN A 110 19.39 6.16 7.47
N VAL A 111 18.13 5.71 7.51
CA VAL A 111 16.94 6.51 7.22
C VAL A 111 16.23 6.75 8.55
N ARG A 112 16.03 8.00 8.91
CA ARG A 112 15.22 8.39 10.08
C ARG A 112 14.11 9.30 9.62
N PHE A 113 12.98 9.23 10.29
CA PHE A 113 11.85 10.11 10.04
C PHE A 113 11.02 10.31 11.30
N ARG A 114 10.21 11.36 11.26
CA ARG A 114 9.18 11.65 12.25
C ARG A 114 7.93 12.15 11.55
N LEU A 115 6.78 11.75 12.08
CA LEU A 115 5.46 12.10 11.59
C LEU A 115 4.78 13.04 12.58
N TRP A 116 4.14 14.09 12.09
CA TRP A 116 3.35 15.02 12.87
C TRP A 116 1.94 15.16 12.32
N ASP A 117 0.97 15.27 13.22
CA ASP A 117 -0.34 15.83 12.94
C ASP A 117 -0.22 17.35 12.91
N VAL A 118 -0.36 17.94 11.74
CA VAL A 118 -0.22 19.38 11.52
C VAL A 118 -1.42 20.15 12.08
N VAL A 119 -2.61 19.52 12.04
CA VAL A 119 -3.86 20.12 12.50
C VAL A 119 -3.84 20.28 14.02
N GLN A 120 -3.50 19.18 14.73
CA GLN A 120 -3.45 19.16 16.20
C GLN A 120 -2.11 19.62 16.77
N GLY A 121 -1.07 19.73 15.94
CA GLY A 121 0.29 20.05 16.38
C GLY A 121 0.95 18.94 17.19
N GLN A 122 0.55 17.68 16.97
CA GLN A 122 1.01 16.53 17.75
C GLN A 122 2.10 15.74 17.03
N ASP A 123 3.07 15.26 17.81
CA ASP A 123 4.05 14.27 17.38
C ASP A 123 3.41 12.88 17.38
N LEU A 124 3.29 12.27 16.21
CA LEU A 124 2.77 10.90 16.02
C LEU A 124 3.87 9.84 16.08
N GLY A 125 5.10 10.26 16.40
CA GLY A 125 6.27 9.39 16.52
C GLY A 125 7.04 9.26 15.21
N GLY A 126 8.05 8.39 15.25
CA GLY A 126 8.94 8.13 14.12
C GLY A 126 9.78 6.89 14.36
N ARG A 127 10.59 6.54 13.37
CA ARG A 127 11.52 5.40 13.42
C ARG A 127 12.80 5.70 12.69
N GLY A 128 13.82 4.86 12.95
CA GLY A 128 15.06 4.81 12.19
C GLY A 128 15.32 3.39 11.70
N TYR A 129 15.84 3.29 10.46
CA TYR A 129 16.26 2.04 9.85
C TYR A 129 17.71 2.18 9.42
N THR A 130 18.57 1.23 9.81
CA THR A 130 19.95 1.15 9.33
C THR A 130 20.09 -0.09 8.50
N VAL A 131 20.36 0.09 7.21
CA VAL A 131 20.28 -0.96 6.19
C VAL A 131 21.48 -0.90 5.24
N PRO A 132 21.85 -2.01 4.58
CA PRO A 132 22.75 -1.95 3.44
C PRO A 132 22.12 -1.16 2.29
N GLN A 133 22.95 -0.70 1.36
CA GLN A 133 22.50 0.10 0.22
C GLN A 133 21.40 -0.59 -0.62
N SER A 134 21.50 -1.91 -0.79
CA SER A 134 20.50 -2.72 -1.48
C SER A 134 19.10 -2.62 -0.89
N ASP A 135 19.01 -2.38 0.42
CA ASP A 135 17.75 -2.39 1.16
C ASP A 135 17.21 -1.00 1.46
N LEU A 136 17.85 0.06 0.92
CA LEU A 136 17.43 1.44 1.16
C LEU A 136 16.00 1.70 0.65
N ARG A 137 15.63 1.07 -0.48
CA ARG A 137 14.29 1.12 -1.02
C ARG A 137 13.28 0.42 -0.09
N LEU A 138 13.60 -0.77 0.40
CA LEU A 138 12.78 -1.49 1.37
C LEU A 138 12.58 -0.68 2.67
N ALA A 139 13.63 0.02 3.14
CA ALA A 139 13.52 0.91 4.29
C ALA A 139 12.52 2.07 4.03
N SER A 140 12.50 2.60 2.80
CA SER A 140 11.54 3.64 2.40
C SER A 140 10.09 3.10 2.42
N HIS A 141 9.84 1.92 1.87
CA HIS A 141 8.54 1.25 1.95
C HIS A 141 8.08 1.02 3.41
N LYS A 142 9.00 0.68 4.32
CA LYS A 142 8.70 0.56 5.76
C LYS A 142 8.35 1.91 6.41
N VAL A 143 8.90 3.01 5.92
CA VAL A 143 8.48 4.35 6.33
C VAL A 143 7.04 4.61 5.88
N ALA A 144 6.70 4.27 4.63
CA ALA A 144 5.33 4.38 4.12
C ALA A 144 4.34 3.51 4.92
N ASP A 145 4.70 2.27 5.23
CA ASP A 145 3.88 1.38 6.08
C ASP A 145 3.59 2.00 7.45
N TYR A 146 4.62 2.57 8.09
CA TYR A 146 4.45 3.22 9.39
C TYR A 146 3.52 4.43 9.31
N ILE A 147 3.69 5.29 8.32
CA ILE A 147 2.85 6.48 8.12
C ILE A 147 1.40 6.06 7.85
N TYR A 148 1.22 5.09 6.97
CA TYR A 148 -0.09 4.53 6.63
C TYR A 148 -0.80 4.01 7.87
N GLU A 149 -0.13 3.14 8.64
CA GLU A 149 -0.70 2.55 9.87
C GLU A 149 -1.05 3.62 10.91
N LYS A 150 -0.20 4.63 11.09
CA LYS A 150 -0.44 5.72 12.05
C LYS A 150 -1.63 6.59 11.70
N LEU A 151 -1.87 6.83 10.42
CA LEU A 151 -2.92 7.74 9.95
C LEU A 151 -4.24 7.04 9.63
N THR A 152 -4.21 5.74 9.32
CA THR A 152 -5.41 4.97 8.96
C THR A 152 -5.84 3.96 10.02
N GLY A 153 -4.93 3.55 10.91
CA GLY A 153 -5.14 2.45 11.86
C GLY A 153 -4.95 1.05 11.24
N GLU A 154 -4.71 0.95 9.94
CA GLU A 154 -4.52 -0.31 9.24
C GLU A 154 -3.05 -0.53 8.89
N LYS A 155 -2.60 -1.78 8.87
CA LYS A 155 -1.23 -2.10 8.49
C LYS A 155 -0.97 -1.77 7.02
N GLY A 156 0.14 -1.08 6.75
CA GLY A 156 0.65 -0.91 5.41
C GLY A 156 1.17 -2.22 4.81
N VAL A 157 1.18 -2.29 3.48
CA VAL A 157 1.65 -3.47 2.72
C VAL A 157 2.73 -3.09 1.71
N PHE A 158 3.28 -1.87 1.79
CA PHE A 158 4.26 -1.36 0.82
C PHE A 158 5.61 -2.08 0.90
N SER A 159 6.01 -2.56 2.09
CA SER A 159 7.24 -3.33 2.27
C SER A 159 7.10 -4.82 1.94
N THR A 160 6.03 -5.21 1.26
CA THR A 160 5.82 -6.59 0.78
C THR A 160 6.47 -6.81 -0.59
N ARG A 161 6.43 -8.04 -1.09
CA ARG A 161 6.96 -8.43 -2.39
C ARG A 161 5.88 -9.02 -3.28
N LEU A 162 6.01 -8.77 -4.58
CA LEU A 162 5.21 -9.40 -5.61
C LEU A 162 5.95 -10.62 -6.17
N ALA A 163 5.19 -11.68 -6.48
CA ALA A 163 5.65 -12.77 -7.33
C ALA A 163 4.71 -12.89 -8.52
N TYR A 164 5.26 -12.86 -9.73
CA TYR A 164 4.45 -12.94 -10.95
C TYR A 164 5.20 -13.66 -12.06
N VAL A 165 4.46 -14.17 -13.03
CA VAL A 165 5.02 -14.90 -14.17
C VAL A 165 4.77 -14.11 -15.45
N THR A 166 5.83 -13.99 -16.27
CA THR A 166 5.71 -13.50 -17.64
C THR A 166 5.98 -14.61 -18.64
N LYS A 167 5.34 -14.50 -19.81
CA LYS A 167 5.62 -15.36 -20.96
C LYS A 167 6.16 -14.52 -22.12
N ALA A 168 7.33 -14.90 -22.62
CA ALA A 168 7.93 -14.30 -23.81
C ALA A 168 8.29 -15.42 -24.80
N GLY A 169 7.58 -15.50 -25.93
CA GLY A 169 7.67 -16.64 -26.84
C GLY A 169 7.32 -17.95 -26.15
N SER A 170 8.26 -18.92 -26.13
CA SER A 170 8.12 -20.20 -25.43
C SER A 170 8.68 -20.20 -24.01
N ARG A 171 9.18 -19.07 -23.51
CA ARG A 171 9.85 -19.00 -22.21
C ARG A 171 8.93 -18.35 -21.16
N TYR A 172 8.81 -19.02 -20.02
CA TYR A 172 8.16 -18.51 -18.83
C TYR A 172 9.21 -18.06 -17.82
N THR A 173 9.01 -16.90 -17.21
CA THR A 173 9.93 -16.38 -16.18
C THR A 173 9.11 -15.98 -14.95
N LEU A 174 9.48 -16.58 -13.81
CA LEU A 174 8.97 -16.20 -12.50
C LEU A 174 9.82 -15.04 -11.97
N TRP A 175 9.17 -13.95 -11.67
CA TRP A 175 9.79 -12.73 -11.16
C TRP A 175 9.42 -12.51 -9.70
N VAL A 176 10.33 -11.89 -8.98
CA VAL A 176 10.10 -11.31 -7.66
C VAL A 176 10.46 -9.83 -7.74
N ALA A 177 9.57 -8.97 -7.27
CA ALA A 177 9.73 -7.52 -7.27
C ALA A 177 9.26 -6.90 -5.94
N ASP A 178 9.59 -5.63 -5.71
CA ASP A 178 8.97 -4.84 -4.66
C ASP A 178 7.47 -4.66 -4.95
N SER A 179 6.69 -4.24 -3.96
CA SER A 179 5.23 -4.09 -4.08
C SER A 179 4.78 -3.10 -5.17
N ASP A 180 5.66 -2.20 -5.58
CA ASP A 180 5.45 -1.23 -6.64
C ASP A 180 5.93 -1.70 -8.03
N GLY A 181 6.45 -2.94 -8.12
CA GLY A 181 6.93 -3.55 -9.35
C GLY A 181 8.41 -3.25 -9.66
N GLU A 182 9.05 -2.40 -8.90
CA GLU A 182 10.47 -2.10 -9.07
C GLU A 182 11.37 -3.22 -8.53
N ASN A 183 12.67 -3.14 -8.81
CA ASN A 183 13.65 -4.17 -8.42
C ASN A 183 13.29 -5.60 -8.86
N ALA A 184 12.60 -5.75 -9.98
CA ALA A 184 12.20 -7.04 -10.48
C ALA A 184 13.42 -7.92 -10.79
N GLN A 185 13.50 -9.10 -10.16
CA GLN A 185 14.54 -10.09 -10.35
C GLN A 185 13.93 -11.40 -10.84
N ALA A 186 14.55 -12.00 -11.86
CA ALA A 186 14.15 -13.33 -12.33
C ALA A 186 14.58 -14.38 -11.29
N ALA A 187 13.61 -15.02 -10.66
CA ALA A 187 13.84 -16.10 -9.72
C ALA A 187 14.03 -17.44 -10.44
N LEU A 188 13.31 -17.64 -11.55
CA LEU A 188 13.39 -18.88 -12.36
C LEU A 188 12.95 -18.57 -13.80
N SER A 189 13.58 -19.25 -14.77
CA SER A 189 13.13 -19.28 -16.16
C SER A 189 13.03 -20.70 -16.65
N SER A 190 11.94 -21.04 -17.37
CA SER A 190 11.67 -22.38 -17.90
C SER A 190 11.05 -22.31 -19.30
N PRO A 191 11.31 -23.28 -20.19
CA PRO A 191 10.53 -23.46 -21.39
C PRO A 191 9.11 -24.01 -21.11
N GLU A 192 8.93 -24.63 -19.95
CA GLU A 192 7.67 -25.20 -19.51
C GLU A 192 6.84 -24.17 -18.72
N PRO A 193 5.51 -24.27 -18.74
CA PRO A 193 4.64 -23.34 -18.01
C PRO A 193 4.96 -23.30 -16.51
N ILE A 194 5.02 -22.07 -15.97
CA ILE A 194 5.06 -21.79 -14.53
C ILE A 194 3.77 -21.09 -14.19
N ILE A 195 3.01 -21.60 -13.21
CA ILE A 195 1.74 -21.03 -12.79
C ILE A 195 1.61 -21.01 -11.26
N SER A 196 0.68 -20.19 -10.78
CA SER A 196 0.24 -20.15 -9.37
C SER A 196 1.38 -19.93 -8.37
N PRO A 197 2.26 -18.91 -8.54
CA PRO A 197 3.23 -18.62 -7.52
C PRO A 197 2.53 -18.19 -6.23
N SER A 198 3.00 -18.72 -5.09
CA SER A 198 2.44 -18.42 -3.77
C SER A 198 3.56 -18.32 -2.74
N TRP A 199 3.54 -17.26 -1.93
CA TRP A 199 4.48 -17.05 -0.85
C TRP A 199 4.17 -17.94 0.35
N SER A 200 5.22 -18.42 1.01
CA SER A 200 5.08 -18.98 2.37
C SER A 200 4.62 -17.89 3.35
N PRO A 201 3.96 -18.25 4.46
CA PRO A 201 3.47 -17.28 5.44
C PRO A 201 4.57 -16.36 6.02
N ASP A 202 5.81 -16.82 6.05
CA ASP A 202 6.96 -16.05 6.53
C ASP A 202 7.66 -15.24 5.42
N GLY A 203 7.17 -15.31 4.17
CA GLY A 203 7.70 -14.58 3.02
C GLY A 203 9.10 -15.02 2.56
N ARG A 204 9.60 -16.19 3.02
CA ARG A 204 10.96 -16.66 2.72
C ARG A 204 11.05 -17.65 1.59
N GLN A 205 9.94 -18.32 1.31
CA GLN A 205 9.86 -19.35 0.26
C GLN A 205 8.73 -19.02 -0.70
N LEU A 206 8.89 -19.48 -1.92
CA LEU A 206 7.91 -19.34 -2.98
C LEU A 206 7.62 -20.74 -3.54
N ALA A 207 6.36 -21.15 -3.47
CA ALA A 207 5.85 -22.33 -4.12
C ALA A 207 5.28 -21.95 -5.50
N TYR A 208 5.40 -22.82 -6.47
CA TYR A 208 4.81 -22.66 -7.81
C TYR A 208 4.54 -24.03 -8.43
N VAL A 209 3.72 -24.06 -9.46
CA VAL A 209 3.49 -25.26 -10.27
C VAL A 209 4.26 -25.14 -11.58
N SER A 210 4.99 -26.18 -11.94
CA SER A 210 5.70 -26.33 -13.22
C SER A 210 5.30 -27.66 -13.87
N PHE A 211 5.22 -27.69 -15.19
CA PHE A 211 4.84 -28.87 -15.99
C PHE A 211 6.06 -29.47 -16.68
#